data_2d2bdb034097f1633dcdf3a3a16707eb
#
_entry.id   2d2bdb034097f1633dcdf3a3a16707eb
#
_cell.length_a   1.000
_cell.length_b   1.000
_cell.length_c   1.000
_cell.angle_alpha   90.00
_cell.angle_beta   90.00
_cell.angle_gamma   90.00
#
_symmetry.space_group_name_H-M   'P 1'
#
loop_
_entity.id
_entity.type
_entity.pdbx_description
1 polymer ?
#
loop_
_entity_poly.entity_id
_entity_poly.type
_entity_poly.pdbx_seq_one_letter_code
_entity_poly.pdbx_strand_id
1 'polypeptide(L)'
;TIIGLNPDKIYDIRKGVITITSGKISKRVKAKPLVFLNNLINRFNIKIPKRLPSMSTMLVGYFSYDVIRYIEKIPDKCIDDLKIPDVRLSRPKNLIIYDNLKKKIYYIENIFYDEKIKNYFEKYDSIKRNFTLFQDYENIILPEQFLYKKNDNKIKSNISKTKFKNIVKKAKKYIDK
;
A
#
# COMPACT_ATOMS: atom_id res chain seq x y z
N THR A 1 2.04 14.42 4.29
CA THR A 1 1.14 13.29 4.64
C THR A 1 0.35 12.91 3.41
N ILE A 2 0.17 11.58 3.18
CA ILE A 2 -0.61 11.07 2.05
C ILE A 2 -1.57 10.01 2.58
N ILE A 3 -2.83 10.07 2.14
CA ILE A 3 -3.86 9.09 2.42
C ILE A 3 -4.40 8.59 1.09
N GLY A 4 -4.33 7.28 0.86
CA GLY A 4 -4.92 6.64 -0.31
C GLY A 4 -6.25 5.97 0.05
N LEU A 5 -7.27 6.20 -0.77
CA LEU A 5 -8.63 5.70 -0.55
C LEU A 5 -9.13 4.97 -1.80
N ASN A 6 -10.13 4.12 -1.60
CA ASN A 6 -10.88 3.44 -2.66
C ASN A 6 -9.96 2.74 -3.70
N PRO A 7 -9.12 1.79 -3.29
CA PRO A 7 -8.28 1.09 -4.25
C PRO A 7 -9.15 0.32 -5.24
N ASP A 8 -8.91 0.55 -6.53
CA ASP A 8 -9.61 -0.18 -7.60
C ASP A 8 -8.94 -1.50 -7.95
N LYS A 9 -7.62 -1.59 -7.68
CA LYS A 9 -6.85 -2.83 -7.84
C LYS A 9 -5.90 -3.07 -6.68
N ILE A 10 -5.78 -4.33 -6.30
CA ILE A 10 -4.78 -4.83 -5.37
C ILE A 10 -3.98 -5.91 -6.09
N TYR A 11 -2.67 -5.81 -6.02
CA TYR A 11 -1.71 -6.73 -6.61
C TYR A 11 -1.01 -7.48 -5.48
N ASP A 12 -1.27 -8.77 -5.37
CA ASP A 12 -0.64 -9.65 -4.41
C ASP A 12 0.30 -10.63 -5.11
N ILE A 13 1.50 -10.79 -4.60
CA ILE A 13 2.43 -11.83 -4.99
C ILE A 13 2.76 -12.66 -3.78
N ARG A 14 2.55 -13.97 -3.87
CA ARG A 14 2.91 -14.89 -2.79
C ARG A 14 3.45 -16.19 -3.38
N LYS A 15 4.65 -16.58 -2.95
CA LYS A 15 5.34 -17.80 -3.45
C LYS A 15 5.32 -17.90 -4.97
N GLY A 16 5.58 -16.76 -5.65
CA GLY A 16 5.60 -16.66 -7.11
C GLY A 16 4.23 -16.57 -7.78
N VAL A 17 3.14 -16.77 -7.06
CA VAL A 17 1.78 -16.64 -7.62
C VAL A 17 1.34 -15.18 -7.55
N ILE A 18 0.99 -14.63 -8.70
CA ILE A 18 0.51 -13.26 -8.85
C ILE A 18 -1.01 -13.28 -8.89
N THR A 19 -1.64 -12.48 -8.02
CA THR A 19 -3.10 -12.30 -7.99
C THR A 19 -3.43 -10.82 -8.12
N ILE A 20 -4.33 -10.49 -9.03
CA ILE A 20 -4.88 -9.13 -9.18
C ILE A 20 -6.33 -9.18 -8.74
N THR A 21 -6.66 -8.39 -7.73
CA THR A 21 -8.03 -8.25 -7.21
C THR A 21 -8.59 -6.89 -7.62
N SER A 22 -9.80 -6.88 -8.20
CA SER A 22 -10.56 -5.68 -8.56
C SER A 22 -11.99 -5.84 -8.04
N GLY A 23 -12.33 -5.07 -7.00
CA GLY A 23 -13.57 -5.26 -6.25
C GLY A 23 -13.66 -6.67 -5.67
N LYS A 24 -14.69 -7.42 -6.08
CA LYS A 24 -14.92 -8.83 -5.64
C LYS A 24 -14.27 -9.88 -6.56
N ILE A 25 -13.65 -9.46 -7.65
CA ILE A 25 -13.09 -10.38 -8.66
C ILE A 25 -11.58 -10.47 -8.46
N SER A 26 -11.06 -11.70 -8.36
CA SER A 26 -9.63 -11.98 -8.31
C SER A 26 -9.20 -12.82 -9.51
N LYS A 27 -8.10 -12.43 -10.15
CA LYS A 27 -7.52 -13.12 -11.32
C LYS A 27 -6.06 -13.46 -11.05
N ARG A 28 -5.67 -14.71 -11.33
CA ARG A 28 -4.26 -15.12 -11.32
C ARG A 28 -3.60 -14.78 -12.65
N VAL A 29 -2.35 -14.35 -12.59
CA VAL A 29 -1.54 -13.99 -13.76
C VAL A 29 -0.33 -14.92 -13.83
N LYS A 30 -0.13 -15.55 -15.00
CA LYS A 30 1.06 -16.36 -15.26
C LYS A 30 2.19 -15.45 -15.76
N ALA A 31 3.07 -15.04 -14.88
CA ALA A 31 4.28 -14.29 -15.21
C ALA A 31 5.33 -14.48 -14.11
N LYS A 32 6.59 -14.20 -14.42
CA LYS A 32 7.64 -14.12 -13.39
C LYS A 32 7.40 -12.87 -12.54
N PRO A 33 7.46 -12.95 -11.20
CA PRO A 33 7.17 -11.84 -10.28
C PRO A 33 7.89 -10.54 -10.63
N LEU A 34 9.20 -10.57 -10.84
CA LEU A 34 10.00 -9.38 -11.14
C LEU A 34 9.63 -8.75 -12.49
N VAL A 35 9.35 -9.57 -13.51
CA VAL A 35 8.90 -9.07 -14.83
C VAL A 35 7.53 -8.39 -14.69
N PHE A 36 6.63 -9.00 -13.93
CA PHE A 36 5.33 -8.40 -13.65
C PHE A 36 5.44 -7.06 -12.94
N LEU A 37 6.25 -6.99 -11.89
CA LEU A 37 6.48 -5.76 -11.11
C LEU A 37 7.09 -4.65 -11.98
N ASN A 38 8.10 -4.97 -12.78
CA ASN A 38 8.72 -4.01 -13.69
C ASN A 38 7.70 -3.46 -14.70
N ASN A 39 6.90 -4.34 -15.31
CA ASN A 39 5.83 -3.92 -16.22
C ASN A 39 4.76 -3.08 -15.52
N LEU A 40 4.43 -3.40 -14.27
CA LEU A 40 3.47 -2.64 -13.48
C LEU A 40 4.00 -1.23 -13.21
N ILE A 41 5.26 -1.09 -12.75
CA ILE A 41 5.90 0.19 -12.45
C ILE A 41 6.01 1.05 -13.71
N ASN A 42 6.40 0.47 -14.85
CA ASN A 42 6.51 1.21 -16.11
C ASN A 42 5.18 1.81 -16.58
N ARG A 43 4.05 1.20 -16.24
CA ARG A 43 2.71 1.76 -16.52
C ARG A 43 2.37 2.99 -15.67
N PHE A 44 3.06 3.18 -14.54
CA PHE A 44 2.92 4.34 -13.67
C PHE A 44 3.94 5.44 -13.95
N ASN A 45 4.84 5.23 -14.91
CA ASN A 45 5.80 6.26 -15.34
C ASN A 45 5.10 7.26 -16.28
N ILE A 46 4.24 8.10 -15.68
CA ILE A 46 3.49 9.15 -16.39
C ILE A 46 4.00 10.52 -16.01
N LYS A 47 3.94 11.45 -16.96
CA LYS A 47 4.31 12.84 -16.73
C LYS A 47 3.22 13.56 -15.94
N ILE A 48 3.50 13.87 -14.66
CA ILE A 48 2.59 14.61 -13.79
C ILE A 48 2.68 16.11 -14.12
N PRO A 49 1.54 16.84 -14.25
CA PRO A 49 1.55 18.29 -14.45
C PRO A 49 2.28 19.02 -13.31
N LYS A 50 3.10 20.03 -13.64
CA LYS A 50 3.95 20.78 -12.66
C LYS A 50 3.18 21.37 -11.47
N ARG A 51 1.89 21.67 -11.64
CA ARG A 51 1.01 22.23 -10.59
C ARG A 51 0.52 21.18 -9.57
N LEU A 52 0.67 19.90 -9.87
CA LEU A 52 0.30 18.82 -8.97
C LEU A 52 1.53 18.28 -8.22
N PRO A 53 1.34 17.72 -7.01
CA PRO A 53 2.40 17.02 -6.32
C PRO A 53 2.91 15.83 -7.14
N SER A 54 4.20 15.51 -7.05
CA SER A 54 4.80 14.36 -7.77
C SER A 54 4.17 13.02 -7.40
N MET A 55 3.56 12.93 -6.22
CA MET A 55 2.89 11.74 -5.68
C MET A 55 1.40 11.67 -6.04
N SER A 56 0.95 12.42 -7.07
CA SER A 56 -0.48 12.48 -7.48
C SER A 56 -1.00 11.19 -8.07
N THR A 57 -0.11 10.29 -8.48
CA THR A 57 -0.44 8.91 -8.82
C THR A 57 0.62 7.99 -8.22
N MET A 58 0.17 6.89 -7.60
CA MET A 58 1.09 6.01 -6.90
C MET A 58 0.51 4.61 -6.67
N LEU A 59 1.39 3.66 -6.45
CA LEU A 59 1.07 2.39 -5.81
C LEU A 59 1.48 2.47 -4.34
N VAL A 60 0.64 1.96 -3.46
CA VAL A 60 0.87 1.97 -2.02
C VAL A 60 0.87 0.54 -1.50
N GLY A 61 1.87 0.18 -0.72
CA GLY A 61 1.94 -1.17 -0.17
C GLY A 61 3.31 -1.50 0.40
N TYR A 62 3.67 -2.77 0.36
CA TYR A 62 4.93 -3.25 0.91
C TYR A 62 5.56 -4.35 0.05
N PHE A 63 6.85 -4.47 0.22
CA PHE A 63 7.67 -5.62 -0.17
C PHE A 63 8.16 -6.29 1.10
N SER A 64 7.87 -7.58 1.28
CA SER A 64 8.42 -8.35 2.39
C SER A 64 9.90 -8.67 2.17
N TYR A 65 10.58 -9.13 3.21
CA TYR A 65 11.95 -9.59 3.09
C TYR A 65 12.08 -10.75 2.08
N ASP A 66 11.07 -11.60 1.98
CA ASP A 66 11.08 -12.79 1.13
C ASP A 66 11.06 -12.50 -0.38
N VAL A 67 10.85 -11.24 -0.80
CA VAL A 67 11.01 -10.81 -2.20
C VAL A 67 12.43 -11.10 -2.72
N ILE A 68 13.45 -11.13 -1.83
CA ILE A 68 14.81 -11.49 -2.18
C ILE A 68 14.90 -12.88 -2.83
N ARG A 69 13.98 -13.80 -2.52
CA ARG A 69 13.91 -15.16 -3.08
C ARG A 69 13.56 -15.17 -4.57
N TYR A 70 13.05 -14.06 -5.11
CA TYR A 70 12.85 -13.90 -6.55
C TYR A 70 14.12 -13.45 -7.29
N ILE A 71 15.15 -13.03 -6.53
CA ILE A 71 16.42 -12.52 -7.04
C ILE A 71 17.52 -13.55 -6.77
N GLU A 72 17.57 -14.10 -5.55
CA GLU A 72 18.63 -14.99 -5.08
C GLU A 72 18.08 -16.34 -4.61
N LYS A 73 18.89 -17.38 -4.72
CA LYS A 73 18.58 -18.73 -4.18
C LYS A 73 18.93 -18.79 -2.70
N ILE A 74 17.96 -18.49 -1.86
CA ILE A 74 18.10 -18.54 -0.40
C ILE A 74 17.27 -19.73 0.14
N PRO A 75 17.80 -20.51 1.11
CA PRO A 75 17.05 -21.61 1.71
C PRO A 75 15.75 -21.15 2.38
N ASP A 76 14.64 -21.83 2.07
CA ASP A 76 13.32 -21.59 2.70
C ASP A 76 13.13 -22.55 3.87
N LYS A 77 13.71 -22.19 5.04
CA LYS A 77 13.67 -23.02 6.26
C LYS A 77 12.68 -22.52 7.32
N CYS A 78 12.10 -21.32 7.11
CA CYS A 78 11.19 -20.73 8.08
C CYS A 78 9.74 -21.18 7.81
N ILE A 79 9.00 -21.41 8.89
CA ILE A 79 7.57 -21.73 8.80
C ILE A 79 6.83 -20.46 8.46
N ASP A 80 6.06 -20.47 7.36
CA ASP A 80 5.15 -19.39 6.95
C ASP A 80 3.78 -19.60 7.61
N ASP A 81 3.66 -19.23 8.88
CA ASP A 81 2.45 -19.31 9.69
C ASP A 81 1.48 -18.14 9.42
N LEU A 82 2.00 -16.97 9.07
CA LEU A 82 1.23 -15.76 8.84
C LEU A 82 0.56 -15.71 7.47
N LYS A 83 1.11 -16.41 6.49
CA LYS A 83 0.61 -16.48 5.10
C LYS A 83 0.45 -15.10 4.44
N ILE A 84 1.30 -14.14 4.81
CA ILE A 84 1.31 -12.78 4.26
C ILE A 84 1.88 -12.81 2.84
N PRO A 85 1.34 -12.02 1.89
CA PRO A 85 1.93 -11.86 0.57
C PRO A 85 3.38 -11.34 0.62
N ASP A 86 4.24 -11.81 -0.28
CA ASP A 86 5.61 -11.31 -0.42
C ASP A 86 5.61 -9.86 -0.92
N VAL A 87 4.65 -9.54 -1.78
CA VAL A 87 4.36 -8.17 -2.23
C VAL A 87 2.87 -7.93 -2.17
N ARG A 88 2.47 -6.82 -1.59
CA ARG A 88 1.11 -6.30 -1.71
C ARG A 88 1.16 -4.83 -2.09
N LEU A 89 0.59 -4.49 -3.24
CA LEU A 89 0.47 -3.13 -3.74
C LEU A 89 -0.99 -2.81 -4.03
N SER A 90 -1.45 -1.66 -3.56
CA SER A 90 -2.79 -1.13 -3.82
C SER A 90 -2.69 0.04 -4.79
N ARG A 91 -3.66 0.18 -5.67
CA ARG A 91 -3.79 1.30 -6.60
C ARG A 91 -4.95 2.19 -6.13
N PRO A 92 -4.70 3.21 -5.30
CA PRO A 92 -5.76 4.09 -4.82
C PRO A 92 -6.32 4.96 -5.94
N LYS A 93 -7.65 5.07 -6.00
CA LYS A 93 -8.33 6.01 -6.91
C LYS A 93 -8.29 7.43 -6.39
N ASN A 94 -8.49 7.59 -5.09
CA ASN A 94 -8.54 8.88 -4.45
C ASN A 94 -7.30 9.05 -3.56
N LEU A 95 -6.69 10.22 -3.64
CA LEU A 95 -5.57 10.61 -2.80
C LEU A 95 -5.87 11.94 -2.13
N ILE A 96 -5.60 11.99 -0.83
CA ILE A 96 -5.54 13.23 -0.07
C ILE A 96 -4.08 13.47 0.28
N ILE A 97 -3.51 14.55 -0.23
CA ILE A 97 -2.09 14.89 -0.04
C ILE A 97 -2.01 16.22 0.70
N TYR A 98 -1.42 16.21 1.89
CA TYR A 98 -1.04 17.43 2.58
C TYR A 98 0.42 17.77 2.30
N ASP A 99 0.65 18.86 1.58
CA ASP A 99 1.96 19.43 1.29
C ASP A 99 2.40 20.33 2.45
N ASN A 100 3.35 19.84 3.26
CA ASN A 100 3.85 20.57 4.43
C ASN A 100 4.59 21.86 4.08
N LEU A 101 5.23 21.93 2.93
CA LEU A 101 5.98 23.10 2.49
C LEU A 101 5.05 24.22 2.02
N LYS A 102 4.09 23.87 1.17
CA LYS A 102 3.13 24.81 0.62
C LYS A 102 1.92 25.05 1.51
N LYS A 103 1.77 24.29 2.61
CA LYS A 103 0.60 24.31 3.50
C LYS A 103 -0.73 24.16 2.75
N LYS A 104 -0.75 23.21 1.79
CA LYS A 104 -1.90 22.97 0.92
C LYS A 104 -2.34 21.52 1.01
N ILE A 105 -3.66 21.32 0.92
CA ILE A 105 -4.28 20.02 0.76
C ILE A 105 -4.67 19.85 -0.69
N TYR A 106 -4.33 18.71 -1.27
CA TYR A 106 -4.77 18.30 -2.60
C TYR A 106 -5.70 17.10 -2.46
N TYR A 107 -6.87 17.18 -3.04
CA TYR A 107 -7.73 16.03 -3.31
C TYR A 107 -7.56 15.65 -4.76
N ILE A 108 -7.19 14.42 -5.02
CA ILE A 108 -6.88 13.91 -6.36
C ILE A 108 -7.71 12.66 -6.60
N GLU A 109 -8.42 12.63 -7.71
CA GLU A 109 -9.05 11.42 -8.20
C GLU A 109 -8.34 10.94 -9.46
N ASN A 110 -7.76 9.76 -9.38
CA ASN A 110 -7.08 9.13 -10.50
C ASN A 110 -8.09 8.38 -11.37
N ILE A 111 -8.02 8.63 -12.68
CA ILE A 111 -8.74 7.90 -13.70
C ILE A 111 -7.71 7.08 -14.46
N PHE A 112 -7.82 5.76 -14.38
CA PHE A 112 -6.86 4.88 -15.01
C PHE A 112 -7.32 4.50 -16.43
N TYR A 113 -6.37 4.31 -17.35
CA TYR A 113 -6.61 4.01 -18.77
C TYR A 113 -7.49 2.77 -19.02
N ASP A 114 -7.57 1.87 -18.05
CA ASP A 114 -8.36 0.66 -18.08
C ASP A 114 -9.79 0.85 -17.53
N GLU A 115 -10.16 2.07 -17.16
CA GLU A 115 -11.52 2.44 -16.79
C GLU A 115 -12.31 2.88 -18.04
N LYS A 116 -13.49 2.29 -18.23
CA LYS A 116 -14.44 2.75 -19.25
C LYS A 116 -15.21 3.94 -18.69
N ILE A 117 -14.83 5.14 -19.06
CA ILE A 117 -15.57 6.35 -18.69
C ILE A 117 -16.61 6.61 -19.79
N LYS A 118 -17.89 6.45 -19.42
CA LYS A 118 -19.00 6.73 -20.33
C LYS A 118 -19.27 8.24 -20.49
N ASN A 119 -19.06 9.01 -19.40
CA ASN A 119 -19.33 10.43 -19.39
C ASN A 119 -18.33 11.18 -18.51
N TYR A 120 -17.50 12.02 -19.10
CA TYR A 120 -16.49 12.82 -18.39
C TYR A 120 -17.11 13.92 -17.53
N PHE A 121 -18.26 14.49 -17.94
CA PHE A 121 -18.93 15.55 -17.17
C PHE A 121 -19.50 14.99 -15.85
N GLU A 122 -20.18 13.85 -15.90
CA GLU A 122 -20.66 13.16 -14.68
C GLU A 122 -19.53 12.84 -13.73
N LYS A 123 -18.38 12.43 -14.29
CA LYS A 123 -17.19 12.14 -13.50
C LYS A 123 -16.62 13.40 -12.85
N TYR A 124 -16.55 14.50 -13.57
CA TYR A 124 -16.11 15.79 -13.03
C TYR A 124 -17.03 16.27 -11.90
N ASP A 125 -18.35 16.18 -12.09
CA ASP A 125 -19.33 16.57 -11.08
C ASP A 125 -19.25 15.67 -9.83
N SER A 126 -18.96 14.38 -9.99
CA SER A 126 -18.68 13.47 -8.89
C SER A 126 -17.45 13.90 -8.09
N ILE A 127 -16.37 14.26 -8.77
CA ILE A 127 -15.12 14.75 -8.12
C ILE A 127 -15.42 16.03 -7.34
N LYS A 128 -16.17 16.96 -7.94
CA LYS A 128 -16.56 18.23 -7.31
C LYS A 128 -17.41 18.00 -6.04
N ARG A 129 -18.41 17.12 -6.11
CA ARG A 129 -19.23 16.74 -4.94
C ARG A 129 -18.39 16.13 -3.83
N ASN A 130 -17.50 15.19 -4.16
CA ASN A 130 -16.61 14.55 -3.19
C ASN A 130 -15.69 15.57 -2.51
N PHE A 131 -15.20 16.57 -3.27
CA PHE A 131 -14.37 17.64 -2.71
C PHE A 131 -15.17 18.55 -1.79
N THR A 132 -16.41 18.91 -2.13
CA THR A 132 -17.30 19.71 -1.27
C THR A 132 -17.57 18.96 0.04
N LEU A 133 -17.94 17.68 -0.04
CA LEU A 133 -18.13 16.85 1.15
C LEU A 133 -16.86 16.81 2.03
N PHE A 134 -15.68 16.82 1.42
CA PHE A 134 -14.42 16.86 2.17
C PHE A 134 -14.20 18.20 2.89
N GLN A 135 -14.65 19.32 2.31
CA GLN A 135 -14.59 20.64 2.96
C GLN A 135 -15.53 20.78 4.16
N ASP A 136 -16.70 20.10 4.10
CA ASP A 136 -17.69 20.15 5.17
C ASP A 136 -17.26 19.34 6.43
N TYR A 137 -16.14 18.61 6.36
CA TYR A 137 -15.60 17.83 7.49
C TYR A 137 -15.05 18.69 8.64
N GLU A 138 -14.91 19.99 8.51
CA GLU A 138 -14.50 20.85 9.62
C GLU A 138 -15.47 20.83 10.81
N ASN A 139 -16.71 20.36 10.59
CA ASN A 139 -17.75 20.27 11.62
C ASN A 139 -18.01 18.84 12.13
N ILE A 140 -17.24 17.85 11.70
CA ILE A 140 -17.41 16.48 12.21
C ILE A 140 -16.78 16.39 13.59
N ILE A 141 -17.64 16.39 14.62
CA ILE A 141 -17.29 15.90 15.95
C ILE A 141 -17.05 14.40 15.82
N LEU A 142 -15.76 13.99 15.87
CA LEU A 142 -15.42 12.57 15.90
C LEU A 142 -16.09 11.96 17.12
N PRO A 143 -16.91 10.90 16.96
CA PRO A 143 -17.47 10.20 18.11
C PRO A 143 -16.35 9.77 19.07
N GLU A 144 -16.55 9.90 20.38
CA GLU A 144 -15.56 9.54 21.41
C GLU A 144 -14.98 8.11 21.27
N GLN A 145 -15.72 7.22 20.62
CA GLN A 145 -15.27 5.86 20.32
C GLN A 145 -14.04 5.81 19.38
N PHE A 146 -13.71 6.91 18.67
CA PHE A 146 -12.46 7.05 17.91
C PHE A 146 -11.32 7.62 18.75
N LEU A 147 -11.61 8.14 19.96
CA LEU A 147 -10.58 8.44 20.92
C LEU A 147 -10.04 7.08 21.40
N TYR A 148 -8.78 6.83 21.13
CA TYR A 148 -8.02 5.63 21.46
C TYR A 148 -8.52 4.96 22.74
N LYS A 149 -9.36 3.93 22.65
CA LYS A 149 -9.46 2.94 23.72
C LYS A 149 -8.10 2.27 23.80
N LYS A 150 -7.34 2.59 24.83
CA LYS A 150 -6.10 1.88 25.17
C LYS A 150 -6.49 0.41 25.33
N ASN A 151 -6.40 -0.35 24.27
CA ASN A 151 -6.59 -1.78 24.34
C ASN A 151 -5.40 -2.32 25.12
N ASP A 152 -5.62 -2.64 26.39
CA ASP A 152 -4.67 -3.38 27.23
C ASP A 152 -4.55 -4.84 26.75
N ASN A 153 -4.53 -5.04 25.45
CA ASN A 153 -4.22 -6.32 24.85
C ASN A 153 -2.78 -6.64 25.22
N LYS A 154 -2.61 -7.50 26.23
CA LYS A 154 -1.31 -8.03 26.64
C LYS A 154 -0.65 -8.65 25.40
N ILE A 155 0.30 -7.96 24.83
CA ILE A 155 1.09 -8.44 23.70
C ILE A 155 1.81 -9.71 24.17
N LYS A 156 1.47 -10.86 23.59
CA LYS A 156 2.16 -12.12 23.85
C LYS A 156 3.26 -12.28 22.81
N SER A 157 4.50 -12.33 23.28
CA SER A 157 5.64 -12.66 22.42
C SER A 157 5.74 -14.18 22.23
N ASN A 158 6.00 -14.63 20.99
CA ASN A 158 6.30 -16.02 20.65
C ASN A 158 7.73 -16.44 21.04
N ILE A 159 8.56 -15.49 21.50
CA ILE A 159 9.94 -15.68 21.89
C ILE A 159 10.14 -15.20 23.34
N SER A 160 10.74 -16.03 24.20
CA SER A 160 11.09 -15.62 25.56
C SER A 160 12.20 -14.57 25.57
N LYS A 161 12.24 -13.70 26.61
CA LYS A 161 13.27 -12.68 26.80
C LYS A 161 14.68 -13.24 26.74
N THR A 162 14.91 -14.42 27.36
CA THR A 162 16.22 -15.10 27.36
C THR A 162 16.61 -15.56 25.96
N LYS A 163 15.67 -16.16 25.22
CA LYS A 163 15.92 -16.61 23.84
C LYS A 163 16.24 -15.42 22.94
N PHE A 164 15.51 -14.32 23.05
CA PHE A 164 15.79 -13.09 22.31
C PHE A 164 17.20 -12.55 22.58
N LYS A 165 17.59 -12.44 23.87
CA LYS A 165 18.94 -11.98 24.25
C LYS A 165 20.04 -12.88 23.67
N ASN A 166 19.84 -14.19 23.65
CA ASN A 166 20.81 -15.14 23.08
C ASN A 166 20.94 -14.99 21.56
N ILE A 167 19.82 -14.74 20.85
CA ILE A 167 19.84 -14.44 19.40
C ILE A 167 20.67 -13.18 19.13
N VAL A 168 20.44 -12.11 19.89
CA VAL A 168 21.20 -10.86 19.76
C VAL A 168 22.68 -11.05 20.03
N LYS A 169 23.06 -11.79 21.11
CA LYS A 169 24.45 -12.12 21.41
C LYS A 169 25.12 -12.92 20.28
N LYS A 170 24.39 -13.85 19.67
CA LYS A 170 24.89 -14.65 18.55
C LYS A 170 25.10 -13.78 17.30
N ALA A 171 24.15 -12.89 17.00
CA ALA A 171 24.26 -11.94 15.88
C ALA A 171 25.49 -11.05 16.02
N LYS A 172 25.71 -10.46 17.22
CA LYS A 172 26.90 -9.64 17.49
C LYS A 172 28.20 -10.41 17.22
N LYS A 173 28.31 -11.67 17.67
CA LYS A 173 29.50 -12.50 17.41
C LYS A 173 29.78 -12.73 15.91
N TYR A 174 28.79 -12.62 15.03
CA TYR A 174 29.00 -12.69 13.58
C TYR A 174 29.46 -11.37 12.97
N ILE A 175 29.13 -10.25 13.61
CA ILE A 175 29.55 -8.92 13.17
C ILE A 175 30.98 -8.64 13.61
N ASP A 176 31.38 -9.14 14.79
CA ASP A 176 32.70 -8.94 15.38
C ASP A 176 33.78 -9.91 14.79
N LYS A 177 33.45 -10.73 13.80
CA LYS A 177 34.37 -11.58 13.02
C LYS A 177 34.72 -10.94 11.68
#